data_5af115ccffb78b021747545a40bfd1b1
#
_entry.id   5af115ccffb78b021747545a40bfd1b1
#
_cell.length_a   1.000
_cell.length_b   1.000
_cell.length_c   1.000
_cell.angle_alpha   90.00
_cell.angle_beta   90.00
_cell.angle_gamma   90.00
#
_symmetry.space_group_name_H-M   'P 1'
#
loop_
_entity.id
_entity.type
_entity.pdbx_description
1 polymer ?
#
loop_
_entity_poly.entity_id
_entity_poly.type
_entity_poly.pdbx_seq_one_letter_code
_entity_poly.pdbx_strand_id
1 'polypeptide(L)'
;MLKFFKTWTLPISMLAGAIGYFVFANVTFLEPTKPFMYTLIAYLTPFLIFAQLLLTFCKISVRELMPSPWHGWLLLIQAISSLVLAALLLWLPMREEYRDVFEGAMVCLICPTATAAAVITGKLGGSASSLTTYTLLSNLLAAIVVPLVFPLVEPHAEITFFAAFLKILGKVFPLLLFPFFLALFLRRFMPPIHRFLAGLRDMAFYLWAVALAIVTGQTVKSLVNSEAEIYVEILIALGGLITCIAQFYWGKRIGTKYNDRISAGQALGQKNTVLAIWMSYTYLNPLSSVGPGSYVLWQNLFNSYQLWKKRKNELE
;
A
#
# COMPACT_ATOMS: atom_id res chain seq x y z
N MET A 1 -26.63 -3.19 -11.62
CA MET A 1 -26.14 -3.00 -10.24
C MET A 1 -24.69 -3.47 -10.04
N LEU A 2 -24.30 -4.71 -10.31
CA LEU A 2 -22.92 -5.21 -10.11
C LEU A 2 -21.83 -4.40 -10.84
N LYS A 3 -22.06 -3.93 -12.08
CA LYS A 3 -21.12 -3.07 -12.81
C LYS A 3 -20.96 -1.70 -12.13
N PHE A 4 -22.00 -1.12 -11.61
CA PHE A 4 -21.96 0.15 -10.88
C PHE A 4 -21.09 0.00 -9.62
N PHE A 5 -21.35 -0.99 -8.78
CA PHE A 5 -20.53 -1.23 -7.58
C PHE A 5 -19.05 -1.47 -7.91
N LYS A 6 -18.75 -2.25 -8.96
CA LYS A 6 -17.34 -2.46 -9.39
C LYS A 6 -16.66 -1.18 -9.87
N THR A 7 -17.40 -0.25 -10.47
CA THR A 7 -16.84 1.02 -10.94
C THR A 7 -16.63 2.02 -9.80
N TRP A 8 -17.54 2.02 -8.82
CA TRP A 8 -17.54 2.96 -7.70
C TRP A 8 -17.02 2.36 -6.38
N THR A 9 -16.41 1.19 -6.42
CA THR A 9 -15.93 0.49 -5.20
C THR A 9 -14.98 1.36 -4.38
N LEU A 10 -14.04 2.07 -5.00
CA LEU A 10 -13.10 2.94 -4.29
C LEU A 10 -13.82 4.02 -3.47
N PRO A 11 -14.60 4.92 -4.07
CA PRO A 11 -15.31 5.95 -3.30
C PRO A 11 -16.32 5.36 -2.32
N ILE A 12 -17.01 4.27 -2.67
CA ILE A 12 -17.95 3.61 -1.76
C ILE A 12 -17.23 3.06 -0.53
N SER A 13 -16.10 2.38 -0.70
CA SER A 13 -15.32 1.83 0.43
C SER A 13 -14.78 2.94 1.33
N MET A 14 -14.26 4.01 0.75
CA MET A 14 -13.77 5.15 1.52
C MET A 14 -14.89 5.86 2.28
N LEU A 15 -16.05 6.10 1.64
CA LEU A 15 -17.21 6.69 2.30
C LEU A 15 -17.75 5.77 3.40
N ALA A 16 -17.83 4.46 3.14
CA ALA A 16 -18.27 3.49 4.14
C ALA A 16 -17.34 3.47 5.37
N GLY A 17 -16.03 3.58 5.15
CA GLY A 17 -15.04 3.69 6.23
C GLY A 17 -15.19 4.96 7.04
N ALA A 18 -15.36 6.11 6.37
CA ALA A 18 -15.56 7.41 7.03
C ALA A 18 -16.88 7.45 7.82
N ILE A 19 -17.99 7.05 7.19
CA ILE A 19 -19.31 6.97 7.85
C ILE A 19 -19.25 5.97 9.02
N GLY A 20 -18.64 4.81 8.81
CA GLY A 20 -18.46 3.79 9.84
C GLY A 20 -17.73 4.36 11.07
N TYR A 21 -16.67 5.12 10.88
CA TYR A 21 -15.99 5.81 11.97
C TYR A 21 -16.92 6.78 12.71
N PHE A 22 -17.62 7.68 12.00
CA PHE A 22 -18.51 8.66 12.65
C PHE A 22 -19.66 8.01 13.40
N VAL A 23 -20.27 6.96 12.83
CA VAL A 23 -21.31 6.18 13.52
C VAL A 23 -20.74 5.57 14.79
N PHE A 24 -19.57 4.93 14.70
CA PHE A 24 -18.95 4.24 15.82
C PHE A 24 -18.42 5.21 16.90
N ALA A 25 -18.02 6.42 16.51
CA ALA A 25 -17.55 7.44 17.44
C ALA A 25 -18.71 8.07 18.24
N ASN A 26 -19.87 8.31 17.60
CA ASN A 26 -20.95 9.15 18.15
C ASN A 26 -22.14 8.35 18.71
N VAL A 27 -22.27 7.05 18.40
CA VAL A 27 -23.39 6.23 18.90
C VAL A 27 -23.02 5.63 20.25
N THR A 28 -23.58 6.17 21.32
CA THR A 28 -23.31 5.75 22.72
C THR A 28 -23.64 4.27 22.98
N PHE A 29 -24.67 3.71 22.33
CA PHE A 29 -24.98 2.27 22.42
C PHE A 29 -23.82 1.37 21.99
N LEU A 30 -22.93 1.84 21.10
CA LEU A 30 -21.77 1.08 20.62
C LEU A 30 -20.54 1.19 21.52
N GLU A 31 -20.53 2.08 22.52
CA GLU A 31 -19.38 2.27 23.42
C GLU A 31 -18.84 0.98 24.07
N PRO A 32 -19.68 0.10 24.61
CA PRO A 32 -19.19 -1.15 25.22
C PRO A 32 -18.49 -2.08 24.21
N THR A 33 -18.76 -1.93 22.92
CA THR A 33 -18.18 -2.75 21.84
C THR A 33 -16.83 -2.21 21.32
N LYS A 34 -16.48 -0.95 21.64
CA LYS A 34 -15.26 -0.28 21.13
C LYS A 34 -13.98 -1.08 21.39
N PRO A 35 -13.67 -1.61 22.59
CA PRO A 35 -12.45 -2.37 22.83
C PRO A 35 -12.36 -3.63 21.96
N PHE A 36 -13.48 -4.38 21.86
CA PHE A 36 -13.56 -5.57 21.02
C PHE A 36 -13.33 -5.22 19.54
N MET A 37 -13.98 -4.18 19.03
CA MET A 37 -13.86 -3.77 17.63
C MET A 37 -12.47 -3.28 17.29
N TYR A 38 -11.81 -2.53 18.17
CA TYR A 38 -10.41 -2.13 17.95
C TYR A 38 -9.48 -3.34 17.90
N THR A 39 -9.66 -4.31 18.78
CA THR A 39 -8.92 -5.57 18.75
C THR A 39 -9.19 -6.35 17.47
N LEU A 40 -10.45 -6.49 17.09
CA LEU A 40 -10.85 -7.15 15.85
C LEU A 40 -10.20 -6.50 14.62
N ILE A 41 -10.25 -5.18 14.51
CA ILE A 41 -9.65 -4.41 13.40
C ILE A 41 -8.13 -4.61 13.35
N ALA A 42 -7.46 -4.64 14.50
CA ALA A 42 -6.01 -4.83 14.60
C ALA A 42 -5.56 -6.18 14.02
N TYR A 43 -6.36 -7.23 14.14
CA TYR A 43 -6.07 -8.55 13.55
C TYR A 43 -6.66 -8.71 12.14
N LEU A 44 -7.84 -8.17 11.90
CA LEU A 44 -8.54 -8.32 10.63
C LEU A 44 -7.81 -7.62 9.48
N THR A 45 -7.27 -6.42 9.71
CA THR A 45 -6.58 -5.66 8.66
C THR A 45 -5.36 -6.42 8.11
N PRO A 46 -4.39 -6.89 8.92
CA PRO A 46 -3.27 -7.68 8.39
C PRO A 46 -3.74 -9.01 7.78
N PHE A 47 -4.77 -9.66 8.32
CA PHE A 47 -5.35 -10.86 7.73
C PHE A 47 -5.91 -10.60 6.33
N LEU A 48 -6.65 -9.51 6.13
CA LEU A 48 -7.16 -9.12 4.81
C LEU A 48 -6.04 -8.85 3.81
N ILE A 49 -4.97 -8.17 4.24
CA ILE A 49 -3.77 -7.91 3.42
C ILE A 49 -3.12 -9.25 3.03
N PHE A 50 -2.92 -10.15 3.99
CA PHE A 50 -2.37 -11.48 3.77
C PHE A 50 -3.20 -12.28 2.76
N ALA A 51 -4.52 -12.33 2.96
CA ALA A 51 -5.43 -13.07 2.08
C ALA A 51 -5.43 -12.52 0.65
N GLN A 52 -5.37 -11.19 0.47
CA GLN A 52 -5.25 -10.55 -0.85
C GLN A 52 -3.95 -10.96 -1.55
N LEU A 53 -2.82 -10.93 -0.83
CA LEU A 53 -1.52 -11.34 -1.38
C LEU A 53 -1.52 -12.82 -1.75
N LEU A 54 -2.05 -13.69 -0.88
CA LEU A 54 -2.17 -15.11 -1.15
C LEU A 54 -2.99 -15.41 -2.40
N LEU A 55 -4.18 -14.83 -2.51
CA LEU A 55 -5.04 -15.00 -3.69
C LEU A 55 -4.38 -14.49 -4.97
N THR A 56 -3.59 -13.42 -4.86
CA THR A 56 -2.85 -12.88 -5.99
C THR A 56 -1.71 -13.80 -6.39
N PHE A 57 -0.92 -14.28 -5.44
CA PHE A 57 0.21 -15.17 -5.72
C PHE A 57 -0.22 -16.57 -6.19
N CYS A 58 -1.40 -17.05 -5.79
CA CYS A 58 -1.96 -18.28 -6.36
C CYS A 58 -2.26 -18.19 -7.88
N LYS A 59 -2.46 -16.97 -8.40
CA LYS A 59 -2.74 -16.75 -9.84
C LYS A 59 -1.49 -16.60 -10.70
N ILE A 60 -0.31 -16.51 -10.08
CA ILE A 60 0.94 -16.23 -10.77
C ILE A 60 1.61 -17.54 -11.21
N SER A 61 2.11 -17.56 -12.45
CA SER A 61 3.01 -18.60 -12.92
C SER A 61 4.46 -18.26 -12.57
N VAL A 62 5.11 -19.09 -11.76
CA VAL A 62 6.53 -18.87 -11.37
C VAL A 62 7.46 -18.85 -12.58
N ARG A 63 7.10 -19.57 -13.65
CA ARG A 63 7.89 -19.62 -14.90
C ARG A 63 7.89 -18.28 -15.65
N GLU A 64 6.91 -17.42 -15.37
CA GLU A 64 6.78 -16.09 -15.98
C GLU A 64 7.48 -15.00 -15.17
N LEU A 65 7.99 -15.33 -13.95
CA LEU A 65 8.71 -14.39 -13.09
C LEU A 65 10.15 -14.22 -13.61
N MET A 66 10.33 -13.25 -14.50
CA MET A 66 11.65 -12.92 -15.04
C MET A 66 12.08 -11.53 -14.59
N PRO A 67 13.20 -11.40 -13.84
CA PRO A 67 13.76 -10.10 -13.51
C PRO A 67 14.21 -9.36 -14.77
N SER A 68 13.94 -8.06 -14.81
CA SER A 68 14.43 -7.14 -15.83
C SER A 68 15.36 -6.11 -15.19
N PRO A 69 16.36 -5.55 -15.93
CA PRO A 69 17.27 -4.56 -15.36
C PRO A 69 16.57 -3.34 -14.74
N TRP A 70 15.43 -2.93 -15.29
CA TRP A 70 14.67 -1.81 -14.73
C TRP A 70 14.09 -2.10 -13.34
N HIS A 71 13.86 -3.38 -12.98
CA HIS A 71 13.43 -3.75 -11.62
C HIS A 71 14.47 -3.30 -10.59
N GLY A 72 15.75 -3.58 -10.83
CA GLY A 72 16.84 -3.17 -9.94
C GLY A 72 16.91 -1.64 -9.75
N TRP A 73 16.79 -0.89 -10.84
CA TRP A 73 16.79 0.58 -10.77
C TRP A 73 15.61 1.13 -9.97
N LEU A 74 14.41 0.57 -10.15
CA LEU A 74 13.24 1.02 -9.40
C LEU A 74 13.33 0.63 -7.92
N LEU A 75 13.88 -0.55 -7.59
CA LEU A 75 14.14 -0.94 -6.19
C LEU A 75 15.14 0.01 -5.53
N LEU A 76 16.20 0.40 -6.26
CA LEU A 76 17.17 1.41 -5.77
C LEU A 76 16.48 2.76 -5.51
N ILE A 77 15.64 3.23 -6.43
CA ILE A 77 14.89 4.48 -6.23
C ILE A 77 13.98 4.35 -5.02
N GLN A 78 13.23 3.27 -4.90
CA GLN A 78 12.33 3.02 -3.78
C GLN A 78 13.09 3.02 -2.45
N ALA A 79 14.23 2.31 -2.37
CA ALA A 79 15.05 2.25 -1.17
C ALA A 79 15.70 3.61 -0.85
N ILE A 80 16.42 4.18 -1.81
CA ILE A 80 17.20 5.41 -1.58
C ILE A 80 16.29 6.58 -1.23
N SER A 81 15.17 6.76 -1.96
CA SER A 81 14.26 7.88 -1.68
C SER A 81 13.64 7.79 -0.28
N SER A 82 13.27 6.59 0.18
CA SER A 82 12.74 6.40 1.53
C SER A 82 13.83 6.58 2.60
N LEU A 83 15.05 6.07 2.36
CA LEU A 83 16.17 6.23 3.28
C LEU A 83 16.62 7.69 3.38
N VAL A 84 16.57 8.46 2.30
CA VAL A 84 16.84 9.91 2.32
C VAL A 84 15.84 10.63 3.21
N LEU A 85 14.52 10.34 3.09
CA LEU A 85 13.52 10.95 3.97
C LEU A 85 13.70 10.50 5.43
N ALA A 86 14.04 9.24 5.67
CA ALA A 86 14.36 8.76 7.01
C ALA A 86 15.58 9.49 7.60
N ALA A 87 16.65 9.69 6.82
CA ALA A 87 17.81 10.43 7.24
C ALA A 87 17.47 11.90 7.55
N LEU A 88 16.62 12.54 6.75
CA LEU A 88 16.14 13.89 7.03
C LEU A 88 15.35 13.95 8.35
N LEU A 89 14.50 12.97 8.62
CA LEU A 89 13.75 12.87 9.87
C LEU A 89 14.65 12.67 11.10
N LEU A 90 15.78 11.97 10.93
CA LEU A 90 16.74 11.69 12.01
C LEU A 90 17.70 12.86 12.30
N TRP A 91 18.14 13.56 11.25
CA TRP A 91 19.25 14.51 11.39
C TRP A 91 18.85 15.97 11.33
N LEU A 92 17.69 16.31 10.73
CA LEU A 92 17.22 17.68 10.71
C LEU A 92 16.33 17.97 11.92
N PRO A 93 16.64 19.04 12.68
CA PRO A 93 15.73 19.51 13.74
C PRO A 93 14.47 20.07 13.07
N MET A 94 13.44 19.27 13.02
CA MET A 94 12.13 19.66 12.49
C MET A 94 11.14 19.90 13.63
N ARG A 95 10.19 20.82 13.41
CA ARG A 95 8.99 20.90 14.25
C ARG A 95 8.19 19.60 14.07
N GLU A 96 7.55 19.12 15.13
CA GLU A 96 6.77 17.88 15.11
C GLU A 96 5.72 17.86 14.00
N GLU A 97 5.08 18.99 13.75
CA GLU A 97 4.11 19.19 12.66
C GLU A 97 4.63 18.78 11.28
N TYR A 98 5.91 19.03 10.98
CA TYR A 98 6.49 18.66 9.68
C TYR A 98 6.99 17.23 9.65
N ARG A 99 7.26 16.62 10.81
CA ARG A 99 7.66 15.21 10.87
C ARG A 99 6.61 14.31 10.22
N ASP A 100 5.32 14.51 10.53
CA ASP A 100 4.22 13.73 9.97
C ASP A 100 4.14 13.83 8.44
N VAL A 101 4.48 14.99 7.86
CA VAL A 101 4.55 15.19 6.40
C VAL A 101 5.63 14.30 5.78
N PHE A 102 6.84 14.31 6.37
CA PHE A 102 7.97 13.52 5.89
C PHE A 102 7.77 12.02 6.15
N GLU A 103 7.18 11.63 7.27
CA GLU A 103 6.82 10.24 7.59
C GLU A 103 5.80 9.70 6.58
N GLY A 104 4.71 10.43 6.34
CA GLY A 104 3.69 10.05 5.38
C GLY A 104 4.26 9.91 3.96
N ALA A 105 5.14 10.83 3.55
CA ALA A 105 5.85 10.75 2.28
C ALA A 105 6.81 9.55 2.22
N MET A 106 7.58 9.30 3.29
CA MET A 106 8.50 8.16 3.41
C MET A 106 7.76 6.83 3.27
N VAL A 107 6.60 6.69 3.94
CA VAL A 107 5.77 5.47 3.82
C VAL A 107 5.26 5.30 2.40
N CYS A 108 4.81 6.37 1.73
CA CYS A 108 4.40 6.32 0.32
C CYS A 108 5.54 5.85 -0.60
N LEU A 109 6.79 6.19 -0.30
CA LEU A 109 7.96 5.79 -1.10
C LEU A 109 8.33 4.32 -0.87
N ILE A 110 8.43 3.88 0.40
CA ILE A 110 8.90 2.51 0.71
C ILE A 110 7.83 1.45 0.49
N CYS A 111 6.55 1.82 0.55
CA CYS A 111 5.47 0.86 0.41
C CYS A 111 5.60 0.05 -0.90
N PRO A 112 5.40 -1.28 -0.85
CA PRO A 112 5.50 -2.11 -2.04
C PRO A 112 4.36 -1.84 -3.02
N THR A 113 4.55 -2.38 -4.24
CA THR A 113 3.57 -2.24 -5.33
C THR A 113 2.25 -2.94 -5.00
N ALA A 114 1.15 -2.32 -5.40
CA ALA A 114 -0.19 -2.89 -5.24
C ALA A 114 -0.36 -4.16 -6.09
N THR A 115 -1.02 -5.16 -5.52
CA THR A 115 -1.37 -6.39 -6.25
C THR A 115 -2.29 -6.14 -7.45
N ALA A 116 -3.15 -5.12 -7.36
CA ALA A 116 -4.04 -4.71 -8.44
C ALA A 116 -3.31 -4.05 -9.63
N ALA A 117 -2.06 -3.61 -9.45
CA ALA A 117 -1.28 -2.92 -10.48
C ALA A 117 -1.09 -3.78 -11.74
N ALA A 118 -0.96 -5.10 -11.61
CA ALA A 118 -0.83 -6.02 -12.74
C ALA A 118 -2.03 -5.95 -13.69
N VAL A 119 -3.24 -5.83 -13.16
CA VAL A 119 -4.48 -5.72 -13.95
C VAL A 119 -4.51 -4.40 -14.71
N ILE A 120 -4.17 -3.29 -14.06
CA ILE A 120 -4.13 -1.96 -14.70
C ILE A 120 -3.04 -1.92 -15.76
N THR A 121 -1.86 -2.49 -15.47
CA THR A 121 -0.75 -2.59 -16.42
C THR A 121 -1.15 -3.34 -17.68
N GLY A 122 -1.80 -4.48 -17.56
CA GLY A 122 -2.32 -5.24 -18.71
C GLY A 122 -3.34 -4.42 -19.51
N LYS A 123 -4.27 -3.73 -18.86
CA LYS A 123 -5.24 -2.85 -19.53
C LYS A 123 -4.57 -1.67 -20.26
N LEU A 124 -3.45 -1.19 -19.78
CA LEU A 124 -2.67 -0.12 -20.44
C LEU A 124 -1.77 -0.65 -21.57
N GLY A 125 -1.62 -1.98 -21.72
CA GLY A 125 -0.78 -2.62 -22.74
C GLY A 125 0.65 -2.89 -22.29
N GLY A 126 0.92 -2.86 -20.98
CA GLY A 126 2.20 -3.27 -20.39
C GLY A 126 2.22 -4.76 -20.01
N SER A 127 3.38 -5.23 -19.54
CA SER A 127 3.58 -6.61 -19.09
C SER A 127 3.11 -6.81 -17.65
N ALA A 128 1.97 -7.48 -17.47
CA ALA A 128 1.48 -7.86 -16.15
C ALA A 128 2.44 -8.82 -15.43
N SER A 129 3.12 -9.70 -16.17
CA SER A 129 4.10 -10.65 -15.64
C SER A 129 5.33 -9.94 -15.08
N SER A 130 5.93 -9.03 -15.85
CA SER A 130 7.08 -8.23 -15.43
C SER A 130 6.73 -7.38 -14.19
N LEU A 131 5.55 -6.75 -14.16
CA LEU A 131 5.07 -6.02 -12.99
C LEU A 131 4.91 -6.91 -11.77
N THR A 132 4.40 -8.12 -11.95
CA THR A 132 4.23 -9.08 -10.84
C THR A 132 5.57 -9.50 -10.24
N THR A 133 6.60 -9.69 -11.10
CA THR A 133 7.97 -9.91 -10.64
C THR A 133 8.45 -8.74 -9.78
N TYR A 134 8.24 -7.51 -10.24
CA TYR A 134 8.59 -6.33 -9.44
C TYR A 134 7.81 -6.25 -8.14
N THR A 135 6.52 -6.60 -8.13
CA THR A 135 5.70 -6.61 -6.90
C THR A 135 6.31 -7.53 -5.84
N LEU A 136 6.76 -8.73 -6.24
CA LEU A 136 7.41 -9.66 -5.33
C LEU A 136 8.74 -9.09 -4.78
N LEU A 137 9.57 -8.54 -5.66
CA LEU A 137 10.84 -7.92 -5.27
C LEU A 137 10.63 -6.69 -4.37
N SER A 138 9.62 -5.89 -4.66
CA SER A 138 9.25 -4.71 -3.86
C SER A 138 8.71 -5.10 -2.47
N ASN A 139 7.95 -6.21 -2.37
CA ASN A 139 7.54 -6.77 -1.09
C ASN A 139 8.76 -7.22 -0.26
N LEU A 140 9.73 -7.89 -0.88
CA LEU A 140 10.96 -8.31 -0.22
C LEU A 140 11.76 -7.08 0.29
N LEU A 141 11.91 -6.06 -0.54
CA LEU A 141 12.58 -4.81 -0.16
C LEU A 141 11.89 -4.16 1.04
N ALA A 142 10.56 -3.99 0.99
CA ALA A 142 9.80 -3.39 2.08
C ALA A 142 9.87 -4.23 3.37
N ALA A 143 9.83 -5.56 3.26
CA ALA A 143 9.95 -6.47 4.39
C ALA A 143 11.29 -6.36 5.13
N ILE A 144 12.33 -5.86 4.47
CA ILE A 144 13.66 -5.61 5.06
C ILE A 144 13.78 -4.16 5.55
N VAL A 145 13.46 -3.19 4.68
CA VAL A 145 13.71 -1.77 4.95
C VAL A 145 12.77 -1.20 6.02
N VAL A 146 11.49 -1.59 6.01
CA VAL A 146 10.52 -1.09 7.01
C VAL A 146 10.92 -1.40 8.44
N PRO A 147 11.26 -2.66 8.81
CA PRO A 147 11.70 -2.96 10.17
C PRO A 147 13.00 -2.25 10.58
N LEU A 148 13.88 -1.94 9.63
CA LEU A 148 15.12 -1.21 9.90
C LEU A 148 14.88 0.28 10.13
N VAL A 149 13.98 0.89 9.37
CA VAL A 149 13.81 2.35 9.31
C VAL A 149 12.81 2.85 10.35
N PHE A 150 11.66 2.18 10.50
CA PHE A 150 10.58 2.69 11.34
C PHE A 150 10.96 2.85 12.82
N PRO A 151 11.68 1.89 13.46
CA PRO A 151 12.12 2.07 14.84
C PRO A 151 13.14 3.18 15.03
N LEU A 152 13.84 3.58 13.97
CA LEU A 152 14.77 4.72 14.02
C LEU A 152 14.02 6.04 13.95
N VAL A 153 13.04 6.12 13.06
CA VAL A 153 12.24 7.34 12.83
C VAL A 153 11.30 7.60 13.99
N GLU A 154 10.65 6.58 14.51
CA GLU A 154 9.71 6.67 15.64
C GLU A 154 10.18 5.74 16.77
N PRO A 155 11.15 6.19 17.59
CA PRO A 155 11.67 5.38 18.67
C PRO A 155 10.69 5.29 19.83
N HIS A 156 10.40 4.08 20.28
CA HIS A 156 9.61 3.84 21.48
C HIS A 156 10.50 3.88 22.72
N ALA A 157 10.21 4.77 23.65
CA ALA A 157 11.03 4.99 24.86
C ALA A 157 11.18 3.74 25.75
N GLU A 158 10.20 2.83 25.69
CA GLU A 158 10.15 1.65 26.58
C GLU A 158 10.88 0.41 26.03
N ILE A 159 11.28 0.41 24.76
CA ILE A 159 11.90 -0.76 24.12
C ILE A 159 13.15 -0.38 23.33
N THR A 160 14.16 -1.26 23.35
CA THR A 160 15.38 -1.06 22.57
C THR A 160 15.10 -1.11 21.07
N PHE A 161 15.95 -0.44 20.27
CA PHE A 161 15.89 -0.52 18.80
C PHE A 161 15.79 -1.97 18.31
N PHE A 162 16.61 -2.87 18.86
CA PHE A 162 16.63 -4.26 18.40
C PHE A 162 15.31 -4.99 18.71
N ALA A 163 14.71 -4.72 19.88
CA ALA A 163 13.39 -5.28 20.21
C ALA A 163 12.29 -4.74 19.30
N ALA A 164 12.30 -3.44 18.99
CA ALA A 164 11.37 -2.83 18.04
C ALA A 164 11.57 -3.38 16.62
N PHE A 165 12.81 -3.49 16.17
CA PHE A 165 13.18 -4.12 14.89
C PHE A 165 12.60 -5.54 14.77
N LEU A 166 12.87 -6.40 15.75
CA LEU A 166 12.37 -7.79 15.75
C LEU A 166 10.83 -7.85 15.78
N LYS A 167 10.20 -6.98 16.54
CA LYS A 167 8.74 -6.90 16.64
C LYS A 167 8.10 -6.53 15.30
N ILE A 168 8.65 -5.55 14.59
CA ILE A 168 8.16 -5.13 13.27
C ILE A 168 8.52 -6.19 12.21
N LEU A 169 9.74 -6.69 12.21
CA LEU A 169 10.19 -7.75 11.31
C LEU A 169 9.29 -9.00 11.42
N GLY A 170 9.01 -9.44 12.66
CA GLY A 170 8.17 -10.60 12.94
C GLY A 170 6.72 -10.47 12.48
N LYS A 171 6.25 -9.25 12.21
CA LYS A 171 4.91 -9.00 11.66
C LYS A 171 4.93 -8.69 10.16
N VAL A 172 5.81 -7.81 9.71
CA VAL A 172 5.84 -7.32 8.32
C VAL A 172 6.42 -8.37 7.37
N PHE A 173 7.49 -9.05 7.77
CA PHE A 173 8.14 -10.05 6.91
C PHE A 173 7.21 -11.24 6.59
N PRO A 174 6.56 -11.91 7.57
CA PRO A 174 5.59 -12.95 7.26
C PRO A 174 4.39 -12.42 6.48
N LEU A 175 3.90 -11.23 6.80
CA LEU A 175 2.76 -10.64 6.13
C LEU A 175 2.99 -10.48 4.63
N LEU A 176 4.19 -10.06 4.21
CA LEU A 176 4.52 -9.77 2.83
C LEU A 176 5.02 -10.97 2.04
N LEU A 177 5.76 -11.87 2.66
CA LEU A 177 6.45 -12.95 1.97
C LEU A 177 5.81 -14.33 2.16
N PHE A 178 5.24 -14.61 3.34
CA PHE A 178 4.63 -15.90 3.60
C PHE A 178 3.47 -16.24 2.64
N PRO A 179 2.62 -15.29 2.19
CA PRO A 179 1.60 -15.59 1.16
C PRO A 179 2.18 -16.16 -0.12
N PHE A 180 3.37 -15.70 -0.56
CA PHE A 180 4.03 -16.24 -1.74
C PHE A 180 4.52 -17.67 -1.53
N PHE A 181 5.23 -17.94 -0.45
CA PHE A 181 5.70 -19.28 -0.11
C PHE A 181 4.54 -20.25 0.11
N LEU A 182 3.46 -19.80 0.77
CA LEU A 182 2.25 -20.59 0.95
C LEU A 182 1.57 -20.90 -0.39
N ALA A 183 1.50 -19.95 -1.32
CA ALA A 183 0.97 -20.20 -2.66
C ALA A 183 1.77 -21.27 -3.41
N LEU A 184 3.11 -21.23 -3.30
CA LEU A 184 4.00 -22.25 -3.88
C LEU A 184 3.80 -23.62 -3.22
N PHE A 185 3.72 -23.66 -1.90
CA PHE A 185 3.45 -24.87 -1.14
C PHE A 185 2.11 -25.51 -1.54
N LEU A 186 1.04 -24.72 -1.58
CA LEU A 186 -0.29 -25.18 -1.99
C LEU A 186 -0.27 -25.69 -3.44
N ARG A 187 0.44 -25.01 -4.33
CA ARG A 187 0.58 -25.44 -5.72
C ARG A 187 1.25 -26.81 -5.84
N ARG A 188 2.27 -27.08 -5.01
CA ARG A 188 3.07 -28.30 -5.06
C ARG A 188 2.44 -29.47 -4.32
N PHE A 189 1.91 -29.22 -3.12
CA PHE A 189 1.47 -30.26 -2.20
C PHE A 189 -0.05 -30.39 -2.06
N MET A 190 -0.80 -29.31 -2.33
CA MET A 190 -2.26 -29.27 -2.21
C MET A 190 -2.93 -28.64 -3.45
N PRO A 191 -2.75 -29.24 -4.66
CA PRO A 191 -3.23 -28.68 -5.92
C PRO A 191 -4.74 -28.40 -5.98
N PRO A 192 -5.63 -29.17 -5.32
CA PRO A 192 -7.07 -28.86 -5.32
C PRO A 192 -7.35 -27.52 -4.61
N ILE A 193 -6.73 -27.27 -3.46
CA ILE A 193 -6.88 -26.02 -2.70
C ILE A 193 -6.30 -24.85 -3.51
N HIS A 194 -5.11 -25.02 -4.08
CA HIS A 194 -4.50 -24.00 -4.93
C HIS A 194 -5.42 -23.61 -6.10
N ARG A 195 -5.97 -24.59 -6.82
CA ARG A 195 -6.89 -24.36 -7.95
C ARG A 195 -8.18 -23.66 -7.50
N PHE A 196 -8.72 -24.02 -6.34
CA PHE A 196 -9.87 -23.34 -5.76
C PHE A 196 -9.57 -21.87 -5.48
N LEU A 197 -8.46 -21.55 -4.78
CA LEU A 197 -8.04 -20.19 -4.48
C LEU A 197 -7.74 -19.38 -5.75
N ALA A 198 -7.03 -19.95 -6.70
CA ALA A 198 -6.74 -19.32 -7.99
C ALA A 198 -8.02 -19.02 -8.80
N GLY A 199 -9.05 -19.87 -8.66
CA GLY A 199 -10.35 -19.70 -9.29
C GLY A 199 -11.21 -18.57 -8.74
N LEU A 200 -10.90 -18.04 -7.54
CA LEU A 200 -11.61 -16.93 -6.91
C LEU A 200 -11.25 -15.58 -7.57
N ARG A 201 -11.82 -15.34 -8.77
CA ARG A 201 -11.41 -14.24 -9.65
C ARG A 201 -11.47 -12.86 -9.01
N ASP A 202 -12.58 -12.52 -8.37
CA ASP A 202 -12.86 -11.19 -7.83
C ASP A 202 -12.64 -11.07 -6.30
N MET A 203 -12.32 -12.18 -5.62
CA MET A 203 -12.24 -12.20 -4.15
C MET A 203 -11.18 -11.25 -3.61
N ALA A 204 -9.98 -11.22 -4.20
CA ALA A 204 -8.92 -10.31 -3.79
C ALA A 204 -9.36 -8.81 -3.87
N PHE A 205 -10.20 -8.49 -4.85
CA PHE A 205 -10.78 -7.15 -5.00
C PHE A 205 -11.79 -6.82 -3.89
N TYR A 206 -12.65 -7.76 -3.51
CA TYR A 206 -13.60 -7.54 -2.42
C TYR A 206 -12.90 -7.45 -1.06
N LEU A 207 -11.89 -8.28 -0.81
CA LEU A 207 -11.06 -8.18 0.39
C LEU A 207 -10.33 -6.83 0.46
N TRP A 208 -9.84 -6.34 -0.68
CA TRP A 208 -9.24 -5.00 -0.77
C TRP A 208 -10.27 -3.91 -0.44
N ALA A 209 -11.48 -4.00 -0.94
CA ALA A 209 -12.53 -3.01 -0.68
C ALA A 209 -12.88 -2.92 0.81
N VAL A 210 -13.00 -4.07 1.48
CA VAL A 210 -13.24 -4.14 2.93
C VAL A 210 -12.05 -3.57 3.71
N ALA A 211 -10.84 -4.00 3.37
CA ALA A 211 -9.64 -3.50 4.02
C ALA A 211 -9.47 -1.98 3.82
N LEU A 212 -9.77 -1.46 2.63
CA LEU A 212 -9.75 -0.02 2.35
C LEU A 212 -10.77 0.74 3.21
N ALA A 213 -11.98 0.22 3.39
CA ALA A 213 -12.96 0.84 4.28
C ALA A 213 -12.44 0.92 5.72
N ILE A 214 -11.87 -0.16 6.23
CA ILE A 214 -11.29 -0.21 7.59
C ILE A 214 -10.17 0.82 7.75
N VAL A 215 -9.18 0.80 6.86
CA VAL A 215 -8.03 1.72 6.99
C VAL A 215 -8.40 3.17 6.74
N THR A 216 -9.43 3.44 5.91
CA THR A 216 -9.98 4.79 5.75
C THR A 216 -10.63 5.28 7.04
N GLY A 217 -11.40 4.42 7.73
CA GLY A 217 -11.94 4.74 9.05
C GLY A 217 -10.84 5.06 10.08
N GLN A 218 -9.72 4.33 10.05
CA GLN A 218 -8.56 4.63 10.90
C GLN A 218 -7.91 5.97 10.55
N THR A 219 -7.75 6.30 9.26
CA THR A 219 -7.21 7.59 8.81
C THR A 219 -8.13 8.74 9.23
N VAL A 220 -9.46 8.58 9.07
CA VAL A 220 -10.43 9.59 9.51
C VAL A 220 -10.38 9.76 11.04
N LYS A 221 -10.22 8.66 11.79
CA LYS A 221 -10.00 8.74 13.24
C LYS A 221 -8.74 9.56 13.57
N SER A 222 -7.65 9.36 12.86
CA SER A 222 -6.41 10.13 13.06
C SER A 222 -6.62 11.62 12.78
N LEU A 223 -7.31 11.95 11.67
CA LEU A 223 -7.64 13.35 11.33
C LEU A 223 -8.52 14.02 12.39
N VAL A 224 -9.62 13.37 12.76
CA VAL A 224 -10.61 13.97 13.70
C VAL A 224 -10.03 14.14 15.11
N ASN A 225 -9.11 13.25 15.54
CA ASN A 225 -8.48 13.34 16.85
C ASN A 225 -7.09 13.99 16.82
N SER A 226 -6.70 14.54 15.68
CA SER A 226 -5.45 15.30 15.57
C SER A 226 -5.57 16.64 16.25
N GLU A 227 -4.54 17.05 16.97
CA GLU A 227 -4.36 18.40 17.47
C GLU A 227 -3.61 19.30 16.46
N ALA A 228 -3.22 18.74 15.31
CA ALA A 228 -2.50 19.45 14.28
C ALA A 228 -3.41 20.47 13.57
N GLU A 229 -2.81 21.57 13.16
CA GLU A 229 -3.49 22.56 12.31
C GLU A 229 -3.88 21.97 10.95
N ILE A 230 -5.02 22.37 10.40
CA ILE A 230 -5.55 21.88 9.12
C ILE A 230 -4.53 21.99 7.99
N TYR A 231 -3.67 23.02 8.00
CA TYR A 231 -2.64 23.17 6.97
C TYR A 231 -1.61 22.03 7.01
N VAL A 232 -1.32 21.42 8.16
CA VAL A 232 -0.41 20.28 8.30
C VAL A 232 -1.02 19.05 7.62
N GLU A 233 -2.30 18.80 7.85
CA GLU A 233 -3.02 17.68 7.19
C GLU A 233 -3.03 17.85 5.67
N ILE A 234 -3.23 19.09 5.19
CA ILE A 234 -3.13 19.42 3.76
C ILE A 234 -1.70 19.19 3.25
N LEU A 235 -0.67 19.55 4.01
CA LEU A 235 0.73 19.31 3.62
C LEU A 235 1.05 17.83 3.55
N ILE A 236 0.54 17.01 4.47
CA ILE A 236 0.68 15.53 4.41
C ILE A 236 0.04 14.99 3.14
N ALA A 237 -1.18 15.44 2.82
CA ALA A 237 -1.89 15.03 1.60
C ALA A 237 -1.17 15.46 0.31
N LEU A 238 -0.59 16.66 0.30
CA LEU A 238 0.24 17.15 -0.80
C LEU A 238 1.57 16.39 -0.90
N GLY A 239 2.17 16.00 0.21
CA GLY A 239 3.32 15.08 0.23
C GLY A 239 3.01 13.75 -0.45
N GLY A 240 1.82 13.20 -0.20
CA GLY A 240 1.29 12.04 -0.93
C GLY A 240 1.15 12.28 -2.44
N LEU A 241 0.68 13.45 -2.86
CA LEU A 241 0.59 13.83 -4.29
C LEU A 241 1.97 13.94 -4.94
N ILE A 242 2.88 14.66 -4.31
CA ILE A 242 4.24 14.87 -4.84
C ILE A 242 4.97 13.54 -5.01
N THR A 243 4.91 12.67 -4.01
CA THR A 243 5.51 11.33 -4.07
C THR A 243 4.85 10.45 -5.13
N CYS A 244 3.53 10.56 -5.33
CA CYS A 244 2.81 9.85 -6.39
C CYS A 244 3.30 10.28 -7.78
N ILE A 245 3.32 11.58 -8.05
CA ILE A 245 3.79 12.14 -9.33
C ILE A 245 5.24 11.72 -9.58
N ALA A 246 6.11 11.89 -8.59
CA ALA A 246 7.53 11.55 -8.71
C ALA A 246 7.73 10.07 -9.05
N GLN A 247 7.01 9.15 -8.37
CA GLN A 247 7.13 7.71 -8.60
C GLN A 247 6.62 7.30 -9.99
N PHE A 248 5.48 7.79 -10.44
CA PHE A 248 5.02 7.55 -11.82
C PHE A 248 5.98 8.14 -12.86
N TYR A 249 6.51 9.32 -12.62
CA TYR A 249 7.49 9.96 -13.51
C TYR A 249 8.78 9.15 -13.64
N TRP A 250 9.42 8.84 -12.50
CA TRP A 250 10.69 8.09 -12.51
C TRP A 250 10.52 6.66 -13.02
N GLY A 251 9.42 5.99 -12.64
CA GLY A 251 9.11 4.67 -13.18
C GLY A 251 9.00 4.69 -14.70
N LYS A 252 8.24 5.64 -15.28
CA LYS A 252 8.11 5.79 -16.74
C LYS A 252 9.43 6.17 -17.40
N ARG A 253 10.21 7.06 -16.79
CA ARG A 253 11.48 7.50 -17.36
C ARG A 253 12.51 6.36 -17.45
N ILE A 254 12.61 5.55 -16.41
CA ILE A 254 13.49 4.38 -16.42
C ILE A 254 12.95 3.32 -17.37
N GLY A 255 11.66 3.00 -17.30
CA GLY A 255 11.05 2.00 -18.16
C GLY A 255 11.19 2.33 -19.64
N THR A 256 11.19 3.61 -20.03
CA THR A 256 11.42 4.04 -21.42
C THR A 256 12.78 3.57 -21.95
N LYS A 257 13.83 3.53 -21.12
CA LYS A 257 15.17 3.04 -21.52
C LYS A 257 15.21 1.54 -21.80
N TYR A 258 14.22 0.81 -21.31
CA TYR A 258 14.12 -0.66 -21.44
C TYR A 258 12.89 -1.10 -22.24
N ASN A 259 12.27 -0.19 -23.01
CA ASN A 259 11.05 -0.45 -23.79
C ASN A 259 9.86 -1.00 -22.97
N ASP A 260 9.81 -0.68 -21.68
CA ASP A 260 8.75 -1.13 -20.76
C ASP A 260 8.22 0.03 -19.88
N ARG A 261 7.94 1.16 -20.55
CA ARG A 261 7.52 2.41 -19.91
C ARG A 261 6.26 2.26 -19.06
N ILE A 262 5.31 1.45 -19.54
CA ILE A 262 4.02 1.29 -18.87
C ILE A 262 4.21 0.47 -17.60
N SER A 263 4.82 -0.72 -17.70
CA SER A 263 4.99 -1.62 -16.56
C SER A 263 5.84 -0.96 -15.47
N ALA A 264 6.96 -0.35 -15.83
CA ALA A 264 7.84 0.32 -14.88
C ALA A 264 7.16 1.53 -14.21
N GLY A 265 6.37 2.31 -14.96
CA GLY A 265 5.59 3.42 -14.41
C GLY A 265 4.54 2.95 -13.40
N GLN A 266 3.86 1.86 -13.71
CA GLN A 266 2.86 1.25 -12.84
C GLN A 266 3.53 0.56 -11.62
N ALA A 267 4.68 -0.08 -11.83
CA ALA A 267 5.43 -0.78 -10.79
C ALA A 267 5.84 0.14 -9.65
N LEU A 268 6.40 1.30 -9.96
CA LEU A 268 6.83 2.26 -8.94
C LEU A 268 5.67 3.13 -8.44
N GLY A 269 4.75 3.54 -9.33
CA GLY A 269 3.70 4.51 -9.04
C GLY A 269 2.45 3.94 -8.37
N GLN A 270 2.14 2.65 -8.53
CA GLN A 270 1.01 2.02 -7.84
C GLN A 270 1.43 1.34 -6.55
N LYS A 271 1.04 1.90 -5.43
CA LYS A 271 1.39 1.40 -4.09
C LYS A 271 0.26 0.61 -3.45
N ASN A 272 0.63 -0.36 -2.63
CA ASN A 272 -0.30 -1.05 -1.73
C ASN A 272 -0.67 -0.14 -0.56
N THR A 273 -1.59 0.78 -0.85
CA THR A 273 -1.95 1.85 0.09
C THR A 273 -2.66 1.34 1.34
N VAL A 274 -3.38 0.22 1.28
CA VAL A 274 -3.97 -0.41 2.47
C VAL A 274 -2.87 -0.84 3.44
N LEU A 275 -1.83 -1.49 2.94
CA LEU A 275 -0.65 -1.85 3.72
C LEU A 275 0.07 -0.59 4.25
N ALA A 276 0.23 0.43 3.40
CA ALA A 276 0.90 1.67 3.78
C ALA A 276 0.18 2.39 4.93
N ILE A 277 -1.15 2.55 4.85
CA ILE A 277 -1.97 3.16 5.91
C ILE A 277 -1.86 2.32 7.19
N TRP A 278 -1.97 0.99 7.08
CA TRP A 278 -1.85 0.11 8.23
C TRP A 278 -0.47 0.20 8.90
N MET A 279 0.61 0.22 8.12
CA MET A 279 1.98 0.34 8.66
C MET A 279 2.20 1.69 9.34
N SER A 280 1.79 2.78 8.70
CA SER A 280 1.87 4.14 9.21
C SER A 280 1.11 4.27 10.54
N TYR A 281 -0.16 3.86 10.54
CA TYR A 281 -1.02 3.90 11.73
C TYR A 281 -0.51 3.03 12.89
N THR A 282 0.18 1.92 12.57
CA THR A 282 0.59 0.94 13.59
C THR A 282 1.97 1.21 14.17
N TYR A 283 2.88 1.79 13.39
CA TYR A 283 4.31 1.85 13.74
C TYR A 283 4.90 3.25 13.75
N LEU A 284 4.18 4.25 13.23
CA LEU A 284 4.58 5.65 13.19
C LEU A 284 3.51 6.52 13.85
N ASN A 285 3.62 7.84 13.73
CA ASN A 285 2.53 8.71 14.15
C ASN A 285 1.26 8.39 13.31
N PRO A 286 0.11 8.11 13.95
CA PRO A 286 -1.13 7.81 13.23
C PRO A 286 -1.55 8.89 12.22
N LEU A 287 -1.22 10.16 12.44
CA LEU A 287 -1.52 11.26 11.51
C LEU A 287 -0.76 11.10 10.19
N SER A 288 0.45 10.56 10.18
CA SER A 288 1.22 10.29 8.97
C SER A 288 0.48 9.36 7.98
N SER A 289 -0.51 8.58 8.48
CA SER A 289 -1.37 7.71 7.63
C SER A 289 -2.22 8.48 6.61
N VAL A 290 -2.42 9.78 6.81
CA VAL A 290 -3.07 10.68 5.83
C VAL A 290 -2.29 10.74 4.51
N GLY A 291 -0.96 10.64 4.55
CA GLY A 291 -0.10 10.58 3.37
C GLY A 291 -0.50 9.42 2.42
N PRO A 292 -0.34 8.16 2.82
CA PRO A 292 -0.80 7.03 2.01
C PRO A 292 -2.33 6.99 1.84
N GLY A 293 -3.13 7.53 2.77
CA GLY A 293 -4.57 7.70 2.62
C GLY A 293 -4.94 8.58 1.42
N SER A 294 -4.29 9.72 1.28
CA SER A 294 -4.45 10.61 0.12
C SER A 294 -3.86 10.01 -1.16
N TYR A 295 -2.75 9.28 -1.05
CA TYR A 295 -2.13 8.58 -2.18
C TYR A 295 -3.10 7.61 -2.87
N VAL A 296 -4.04 6.99 -2.13
CA VAL A 296 -5.12 6.18 -2.74
C VAL A 296 -5.85 6.96 -3.82
N LEU A 297 -6.23 8.20 -3.53
CA LEU A 297 -6.95 9.07 -4.48
C LEU A 297 -6.05 9.43 -5.66
N TRP A 298 -4.83 9.86 -5.39
CA TRP A 298 -3.89 10.35 -6.41
C TRP A 298 -3.53 9.25 -7.42
N GLN A 299 -3.14 8.06 -6.97
CA GLN A 299 -2.81 6.95 -7.89
C GLN A 299 -4.00 6.52 -8.73
N ASN A 300 -5.23 6.56 -8.18
CA ASN A 300 -6.43 6.18 -8.93
C ASN A 300 -6.84 7.24 -9.95
N LEU A 301 -6.68 8.53 -9.63
CA LEU A 301 -6.86 9.61 -10.60
C LEU A 301 -5.86 9.50 -11.76
N PHE A 302 -4.59 9.22 -11.43
CA PHE A 302 -3.54 9.00 -12.42
C PHE A 302 -3.86 7.82 -13.35
N ASN A 303 -4.32 6.71 -12.79
CA ASN A 303 -4.71 5.52 -13.56
C ASN A 303 -5.94 5.77 -14.43
N SER A 304 -6.93 6.46 -13.90
CA SER A 304 -8.14 6.83 -14.64
C SER A 304 -7.80 7.70 -15.83
N TYR A 305 -6.92 8.69 -15.65
CA TYR A 305 -6.42 9.55 -16.73
C TYR A 305 -5.66 8.74 -17.80
N GLN A 306 -4.77 7.84 -17.40
CA GLN A 306 -3.99 7.00 -18.33
C GLN A 306 -4.92 6.08 -19.16
N LEU A 307 -5.90 5.45 -18.51
CA LEU A 307 -6.88 4.59 -19.19
C LEU A 307 -7.79 5.39 -20.14
N TRP A 308 -8.19 6.59 -19.74
CA TRP A 308 -8.96 7.48 -20.61
C TRP A 308 -8.15 7.90 -21.84
N LYS A 309 -6.90 8.34 -21.64
CA LYS A 309 -6.00 8.74 -22.73
C LYS A 309 -5.75 7.59 -23.70
N LYS A 310 -5.52 6.37 -23.19
CA LYS A 310 -5.35 5.19 -24.06
C LYS A 310 -6.59 4.96 -24.93
N ARG A 311 -7.79 4.95 -24.32
CA ARG A 311 -9.06 4.76 -25.07
C ARG A 311 -9.30 5.82 -26.12
N LYS A 312 -8.94 7.08 -25.82
CA LYS A 312 -9.04 8.17 -26.80
C LYS A 312 -8.14 7.90 -28.01
N ASN A 313 -6.87 7.53 -27.79
CA ASN A 313 -5.91 7.25 -28.87
C ASN A 313 -6.26 5.97 -29.68
N GLU A 314 -7.08 5.06 -29.14
CA GLU A 314 -7.57 3.86 -29.86
C GLU A 314 -8.80 4.17 -30.72
N LEU A 315 -9.47 5.30 -30.51
CA LEU A 315 -10.65 5.75 -31.25
C LEU A 315 -10.29 6.77 -32.35
N GLU A 316 -9.12 7.41 -32.29
CA GLU A 316 -8.51 8.25 -33.35
C GLU A 316 -7.64 7.39 -34.29
#